data_4d199536c7f7bcd771cf0f769d0f6a38
#
_entry.id   4d199536c7f7bcd771cf0f769d0f6a38
#
_cell.length_a   1.000
_cell.length_b   1.000
_cell.length_c   1.000
_cell.angle_alpha   90.00
_cell.angle_beta   90.00
_cell.angle_gamma   90.00
#
_symmetry.space_group_name_H-M   'P 1'
#
loop_
_entity.id
_entity.type
_entity.pdbx_description
1 polymer ?
#
loop_
_entity_poly.entity_id
_entity_poly.type
_entity_poly.pdbx_seq_one_letter_code
_entity_poly.pdbx_strand_id
1 'polypeptide(L)'
;MISVINIDNFTIISSAILLLVAIVSSFICPYLRFKKGKWERQVKACGDSLPPLSVILTPHDQPEALERNLPSLMEQKYDPGFQIIVVVEEGEGETEEVLKRFQRSLGETPSNCSIYVTYIPKSSRYVSRKKLAMTLGVKAAKTEWLLLTEPTVRPASDTWLQTMAENCTDDNSLVVGYGAFNNEASVFKRFERLNASYYLMRDAAKGNAYAAIAPNIMIRKSEFMEQDGFRGNLNLIHGEYDFLVNKYSEQGRVALETRDEAWTIEDAPSQSTWKAHRIIYAETRKWLARSFSHRFWFNMDQVALHISFLMTIVGMVWGGVTTNIILLAASVLAFIVGYVLRTVFARMAMSAFDEPIPLLLLYPFQISVIWKNLGYLLRHKFSNKLDFTTHKQ
;
A
#
# COMPACT_ATOMS: atom_id res chain seq x y z
N MET A 1 -30.96 -1.50 -51.34
CA MET A 1 -29.98 -2.56 -51.71
C MET A 1 -29.45 -3.12 -50.41
N ILE A 2 -30.00 -4.24 -49.93
CA ILE A 2 -29.51 -4.91 -48.69
C ILE A 2 -28.23 -5.60 -49.15
N SER A 3 -27.08 -5.03 -48.78
CA SER A 3 -25.80 -5.71 -49.01
C SER A 3 -25.85 -7.02 -48.22
N VAL A 4 -25.67 -8.12 -48.96
CA VAL A 4 -25.56 -9.47 -48.41
C VAL A 4 -24.49 -9.44 -47.32
N ILE A 5 -24.86 -9.74 -46.06
CA ILE A 5 -23.95 -9.87 -44.95
C ILE A 5 -23.02 -11.04 -45.29
N ASN A 6 -21.86 -10.74 -45.83
CA ASN A 6 -20.90 -11.75 -46.24
C ASN A 6 -20.19 -12.30 -44.99
N ILE A 7 -20.66 -13.45 -44.50
CA ILE A 7 -20.09 -14.12 -43.35
C ILE A 7 -18.98 -15.03 -43.86
N ASP A 8 -17.75 -14.54 -43.81
CA ASP A 8 -16.56 -15.34 -44.12
C ASP A 8 -15.92 -15.92 -42.83
N ASN A 9 -15.07 -16.95 -43.03
CA ASN A 9 -14.39 -17.60 -41.91
C ASN A 9 -13.51 -16.61 -41.11
N PHE A 10 -12.91 -15.62 -41.77
CA PHE A 10 -12.11 -14.61 -41.11
C PHE A 10 -12.95 -13.77 -40.13
N THR A 11 -14.12 -13.31 -40.56
CA THR A 11 -15.03 -12.51 -39.70
C THR A 11 -15.51 -13.31 -38.49
N ILE A 12 -15.88 -14.60 -38.70
CA ILE A 12 -16.34 -15.46 -37.60
C ILE A 12 -15.22 -15.68 -36.57
N ILE A 13 -14.04 -16.10 -37.05
CA ILE A 13 -12.89 -16.40 -36.19
C ILE A 13 -12.43 -15.16 -35.44
N SER A 14 -12.26 -14.02 -36.13
CA SER A 14 -11.83 -12.77 -35.51
C SER A 14 -12.82 -12.27 -34.48
N SER A 15 -14.13 -12.34 -34.75
CA SER A 15 -15.17 -11.96 -33.79
C SER A 15 -15.17 -12.85 -32.53
N ALA A 16 -15.01 -14.17 -32.72
CA ALA A 16 -14.91 -15.11 -31.59
C ALA A 16 -13.65 -14.86 -30.75
N ILE A 17 -12.51 -14.61 -31.36
CA ILE A 17 -11.25 -14.29 -30.66
C ILE A 17 -11.40 -13.01 -29.87
N LEU A 18 -11.98 -11.94 -30.42
CA LEU A 18 -12.19 -10.67 -29.74
C LEU A 18 -13.02 -10.83 -28.46
N LEU A 19 -14.14 -11.54 -28.55
CA LEU A 19 -15.01 -11.83 -27.40
C LEU A 19 -14.28 -12.70 -26.36
N LEU A 20 -13.59 -13.75 -26.80
CA LEU A 20 -12.85 -14.63 -25.90
C LEU A 20 -11.75 -13.86 -25.16
N VAL A 21 -10.96 -13.04 -25.87
CA VAL A 21 -9.90 -12.23 -25.27
C VAL A 21 -10.48 -11.21 -24.29
N ALA A 22 -11.60 -10.55 -24.62
CA ALA A 22 -12.26 -9.62 -23.70
C ALA A 22 -12.72 -10.28 -22.39
N ILE A 23 -13.30 -11.48 -22.50
CA ILE A 23 -13.73 -12.27 -21.34
C ILE A 23 -12.52 -12.73 -20.54
N VAL A 24 -11.58 -13.45 -21.15
CA VAL A 24 -10.42 -14.04 -20.46
C VAL A 24 -9.56 -12.96 -19.81
N SER A 25 -9.29 -11.85 -20.48
CA SER A 25 -8.51 -10.74 -19.92
C SER A 25 -9.17 -10.14 -18.68
N SER A 26 -10.50 -10.14 -18.61
CA SER A 26 -11.23 -9.61 -17.47
C SER A 26 -11.06 -10.46 -16.21
N PHE A 27 -10.90 -11.78 -16.37
CA PHE A 27 -10.60 -12.69 -15.25
C PHE A 27 -9.13 -12.67 -14.82
N ILE A 28 -8.24 -12.11 -15.64
CA ILE A 28 -6.84 -11.88 -15.29
C ILE A 28 -6.74 -10.51 -14.62
N CYS A 29 -7.27 -10.35 -13.41
CA CYS A 29 -7.20 -9.11 -12.64
C CYS A 29 -6.80 -9.39 -11.17
N PRO A 30 -6.21 -8.41 -10.45
CA PRO A 30 -5.78 -8.62 -9.06
C PRO A 30 -6.96 -8.88 -8.12
N TYR A 31 -8.13 -8.31 -8.40
CA TYR A 31 -9.30 -8.30 -7.53
C TYR A 31 -9.92 -9.68 -7.29
N LEU A 32 -9.75 -10.62 -8.21
CA LEU A 32 -10.24 -11.98 -8.07
C LEU A 32 -9.30 -12.90 -7.29
N ARG A 33 -8.05 -12.49 -7.10
CA ARG A 33 -7.00 -13.31 -6.47
C ARG A 33 -6.86 -13.12 -4.98
N PHE A 34 -7.36 -12.01 -4.47
CA PHE A 34 -7.49 -11.73 -3.06
C PHE A 34 -8.94 -11.30 -2.77
N LYS A 35 -9.55 -11.89 -1.76
CA LYS A 35 -10.92 -11.57 -1.32
C LYS A 35 -10.88 -11.33 0.18
N LYS A 36 -11.04 -10.08 0.60
CA LYS A 36 -11.02 -9.63 1.98
C LYS A 36 -11.86 -10.51 2.90
N GLY A 37 -13.17 -10.61 2.69
CA GLY A 37 -14.04 -11.38 3.57
C GLY A 37 -13.82 -12.90 3.59
N LYS A 38 -13.11 -13.48 2.59
CA LYS A 38 -12.63 -14.87 2.68
C LYS A 38 -11.38 -14.96 3.54
N TRP A 39 -10.49 -14.00 3.43
CA TRP A 39 -9.24 -13.94 4.18
C TRP A 39 -9.51 -13.76 5.67
N GLU A 40 -10.33 -12.78 6.07
CA GLU A 40 -10.66 -12.48 7.46
C GLU A 40 -11.26 -13.67 8.21
N ARG A 41 -12.01 -14.52 7.52
CA ARG A 41 -12.53 -15.78 8.11
C ARG A 41 -11.46 -16.84 8.39
N GLN A 42 -10.26 -16.66 7.87
CA GLN A 42 -9.14 -17.60 8.03
C GLN A 42 -8.14 -17.13 9.09
N VAL A 43 -8.19 -15.88 9.50
CA VAL A 43 -7.32 -15.34 10.56
C VAL A 43 -7.69 -16.00 11.89
N LYS A 44 -6.73 -16.70 12.49
CA LYS A 44 -6.88 -17.26 13.83
C LYS A 44 -6.59 -16.13 14.82
N ALA A 45 -7.50 -15.88 15.74
CA ALA A 45 -7.23 -15.00 16.87
C ALA A 45 -6.06 -15.53 17.71
N CYS A 46 -5.25 -14.62 18.24
CA CYS A 46 -4.25 -14.92 19.23
C CYS A 46 -4.92 -15.56 20.47
N GLY A 47 -4.20 -16.41 21.20
CA GLY A 47 -4.68 -17.01 22.44
C GLY A 47 -5.07 -15.96 23.49
N ASP A 48 -5.48 -16.40 24.69
CA ASP A 48 -6.19 -15.65 25.72
C ASP A 48 -5.51 -14.37 26.28
N SER A 49 -4.27 -14.05 25.88
CA SER A 49 -3.59 -12.81 26.33
C SER A 49 -2.83 -12.11 25.20
N LEU A 50 -3.18 -10.84 24.98
CA LEU A 50 -2.47 -9.97 24.05
C LEU A 50 -1.14 -9.48 24.67
N PRO A 51 -0.06 -9.32 23.87
CA PRO A 51 1.23 -8.83 24.40
C PRO A 51 1.23 -7.30 24.58
N PRO A 52 2.00 -6.73 25.53
CA PRO A 52 2.24 -5.30 25.56
C PRO A 52 2.95 -4.83 24.28
N LEU A 53 2.67 -3.59 23.85
CA LEU A 53 3.14 -3.04 22.56
C LEU A 53 3.94 -1.75 22.72
N SER A 54 4.83 -1.49 21.77
CA SER A 54 5.42 -0.16 21.57
C SER A 54 5.06 0.37 20.18
N VAL A 55 4.45 1.54 20.14
CA VAL A 55 4.17 2.29 18.90
C VAL A 55 5.32 3.26 18.66
N ILE A 56 5.95 3.20 17.49
CA ILE A 56 7.10 4.05 17.14
C ILE A 56 6.67 5.09 16.12
N LEU A 57 6.87 6.36 16.46
CA LEU A 57 6.65 7.53 15.61
C LEU A 57 7.96 8.26 15.37
N THR A 58 8.18 8.67 14.14
CA THR A 58 9.39 9.40 13.72
C THR A 58 9.01 10.68 12.98
N PRO A 59 8.45 11.69 13.70
CA PRO A 59 8.14 12.98 13.09
C PRO A 59 9.44 13.64 12.60
N HIS A 60 9.32 14.39 11.50
CA HIS A 60 10.37 15.24 10.98
C HIS A 60 9.70 16.46 10.35
N ASP A 61 9.84 17.61 10.97
CA ASP A 61 9.17 18.86 10.57
C ASP A 61 7.63 18.70 10.37
N GLN A 62 6.98 17.95 11.28
CA GLN A 62 5.54 17.60 11.17
C GLN A 62 4.77 17.86 12.48
N PRO A 63 4.96 19.01 13.16
CA PRO A 63 4.30 19.27 14.45
C PRO A 63 2.78 19.29 14.34
N GLU A 64 2.20 19.85 13.25
CA GLU A 64 0.74 19.94 13.08
C GLU A 64 0.12 18.56 12.82
N ALA A 65 0.78 17.69 12.07
CA ALA A 65 0.31 16.33 11.83
C ALA A 65 0.34 15.52 13.13
N LEU A 66 1.42 15.65 13.90
CA LEU A 66 1.56 15.00 15.20
C LEU A 66 0.48 15.50 16.18
N GLU A 67 0.27 16.81 16.29
CA GLU A 67 -0.74 17.41 17.18
C GLU A 67 -2.14 16.92 16.84
N ARG A 68 -2.48 16.81 15.56
CA ARG A 68 -3.79 16.37 15.10
C ARG A 68 -4.03 14.88 15.33
N ASN A 69 -3.03 14.03 15.11
CA ASN A 69 -3.23 12.59 15.04
C ASN A 69 -2.82 11.84 16.32
N LEU A 70 -1.92 12.40 17.15
CA LEU A 70 -1.46 11.76 18.39
C LEU A 70 -2.60 11.43 19.38
N PRO A 71 -3.64 12.26 19.57
CA PRO A 71 -4.76 11.92 20.46
C PRO A 71 -5.40 10.57 20.12
N SER A 72 -5.67 10.32 18.84
CA SER A 72 -6.29 9.05 18.39
C SER A 72 -5.40 7.81 18.63
N LEU A 73 -4.09 8.00 18.74
CA LEU A 73 -3.16 6.94 19.15
C LEU A 73 -3.15 6.74 20.66
N MET A 74 -3.29 7.82 21.45
CA MET A 74 -3.30 7.77 22.92
C MET A 74 -4.59 7.16 23.47
N GLU A 75 -5.72 7.35 22.76
CA GLU A 75 -7.06 6.91 23.13
C GLU A 75 -7.37 5.45 22.76
N GLN A 76 -6.37 4.70 22.30
CA GLN A 76 -6.56 3.29 21.93
C GLN A 76 -6.95 2.44 23.15
N LYS A 77 -7.99 1.64 23.00
CA LYS A 77 -8.43 0.65 23.98
C LYS A 77 -7.56 -0.59 23.91
N TYR A 78 -6.60 -0.67 24.81
CA TYR A 78 -5.64 -1.79 24.82
C TYR A 78 -5.27 -2.16 26.25
N ASP A 79 -5.90 -3.20 26.79
CA ASP A 79 -5.78 -3.59 28.21
C ASP A 79 -4.36 -3.96 28.65
N PRO A 80 -3.51 -4.65 27.84
CA PRO A 80 -2.14 -4.98 28.25
C PRO A 80 -1.25 -3.76 28.44
N GLY A 81 -1.71 -2.57 28.03
CA GLY A 81 -0.94 -1.35 28.03
C GLY A 81 0.04 -1.23 26.86
N PHE A 82 0.36 0.00 26.50
CA PHE A 82 1.29 0.28 25.41
C PHE A 82 2.11 1.54 25.65
N GLN A 83 3.19 1.64 24.93
CA GLN A 83 4.12 2.76 24.96
C GLN A 83 4.14 3.42 23.59
N ILE A 84 4.04 4.75 23.51
CA ILE A 84 4.30 5.53 22.31
C ILE A 84 5.72 6.09 22.43
N ILE A 85 6.59 5.70 21.49
CA ILE A 85 7.97 6.17 21.43
C ILE A 85 8.05 7.17 20.28
N VAL A 86 8.36 8.43 20.61
CA VAL A 86 8.52 9.48 19.60
C VAL A 86 10.00 9.84 19.51
N VAL A 87 10.56 9.73 18.30
CA VAL A 87 11.97 10.04 18.03
C VAL A 87 12.04 11.34 17.26
N VAL A 88 12.58 12.39 17.88
CA VAL A 88 12.61 13.77 17.37
C VAL A 88 14.05 14.19 17.10
N GLU A 89 14.29 15.11 16.16
CA GLU A 89 15.60 15.75 16.05
C GLU A 89 15.80 16.79 17.14
N GLU A 90 17.03 16.87 17.67
CA GLU A 90 17.39 17.94 18.60
C GLU A 90 17.20 19.30 17.94
N GLY A 91 16.34 20.14 18.56
CA GLY A 91 16.06 21.51 18.12
C GLY A 91 14.83 21.64 17.21
N GLU A 92 14.02 20.60 17.06
CA GLU A 92 12.65 20.71 16.55
C GLU A 92 11.70 21.23 17.66
N GLY A 93 11.87 22.51 18.02
CA GLY A 93 11.19 23.11 19.18
C GLY A 93 9.66 23.01 19.14
N GLU A 94 9.04 23.15 17.96
CA GLU A 94 7.59 23.04 17.80
C GLU A 94 7.10 21.61 18.07
N THR A 95 7.78 20.60 17.53
CA THR A 95 7.48 19.18 17.79
C THR A 95 7.66 18.85 19.29
N GLU A 96 8.73 19.36 19.91
CA GLU A 96 8.97 19.16 21.35
C GLU A 96 7.89 19.81 22.21
N GLU A 97 7.40 20.99 21.84
CA GLU A 97 6.35 21.68 22.58
C GLU A 97 5.02 20.94 22.52
N VAL A 98 4.65 20.42 21.35
CA VAL A 98 3.50 19.53 21.16
C VAL A 98 3.61 18.33 22.09
N LEU A 99 4.74 17.64 22.09
CA LEU A 99 4.94 16.44 22.94
C LEU A 99 4.89 16.75 24.43
N LYS A 100 5.47 17.86 24.89
CA LYS A 100 5.40 18.28 26.30
C LYS A 100 3.96 18.52 26.75
N ARG A 101 3.10 19.10 25.89
CA ARG A 101 1.67 19.28 26.19
C ARG A 101 0.97 17.94 26.41
N PHE A 102 1.17 16.98 25.49
CA PHE A 102 0.55 15.65 25.59
C PHE A 102 1.09 14.83 26.78
N GLN A 103 2.39 14.91 27.08
CA GLN A 103 2.95 14.25 28.27
C GLN A 103 2.36 14.77 29.58
N ARG A 104 2.07 16.08 29.69
CA ARG A 104 1.40 16.66 30.85
C ARG A 104 -0.04 16.15 30.99
N SER A 105 -0.79 16.10 29.88
CA SER A 105 -2.19 15.62 29.93
C SER A 105 -2.30 14.16 30.36
N LEU A 106 -1.34 13.29 29.99
CA LEU A 106 -1.29 11.90 30.45
C LEU A 106 -1.02 11.77 31.96
N GLY A 107 -0.27 12.69 32.53
CA GLY A 107 0.01 12.69 34.01
C GLY A 107 -1.20 12.98 34.85
N GLU A 108 -2.28 13.53 34.29
CA GLU A 108 -3.50 13.91 34.99
C GLU A 108 -4.57 12.81 35.03
N THR A 109 -4.48 11.79 34.19
CA THR A 109 -5.45 10.69 34.07
C THR A 109 -4.76 9.33 34.09
N PRO A 110 -5.29 8.32 34.80
CA PRO A 110 -4.81 6.94 34.68
C PRO A 110 -4.97 6.47 33.23
N SER A 111 -3.87 6.11 32.59
CA SER A 111 -3.86 5.69 31.18
C SER A 111 -3.03 4.41 31.02
N ASN A 112 -3.52 3.50 30.18
CA ASN A 112 -2.75 2.34 29.74
C ASN A 112 -1.68 2.72 28.69
N CYS A 113 -1.58 4.02 28.35
CA CYS A 113 -0.63 4.58 27.42
C CYS A 113 0.48 5.36 28.16
N SER A 114 1.71 5.21 27.72
CA SER A 114 2.84 6.05 28.16
C SER A 114 3.56 6.64 26.94
N ILE A 115 4.01 7.90 27.04
CA ILE A 115 4.80 8.55 25.99
C ILE A 115 6.25 8.66 26.42
N TYR A 116 7.15 8.10 25.62
CA TYR A 116 8.60 8.23 25.77
C TYR A 116 9.18 8.99 24.58
N VAL A 117 9.90 10.08 24.84
CA VAL A 117 10.54 10.90 23.81
C VAL A 117 12.05 10.64 23.84
N THR A 118 12.64 10.39 22.68
CA THR A 118 14.09 10.29 22.51
C THR A 118 14.53 11.15 21.34
N TYR A 119 15.83 11.49 21.30
CA TYR A 119 16.35 12.49 20.38
C TYR A 119 17.44 11.94 19.46
N ILE A 120 17.46 12.43 18.23
CA ILE A 120 18.58 12.27 17.31
C ILE A 120 19.52 13.47 17.51
N PRO A 121 20.77 13.25 17.90
CA PRO A 121 21.75 14.33 18.03
C PRO A 121 22.02 15.03 16.68
N LYS A 122 22.12 16.36 16.69
CA LYS A 122 22.46 17.16 15.48
C LYS A 122 23.75 16.76 14.81
N SER A 123 24.70 16.24 15.58
CA SER A 123 26.01 15.77 15.09
C SER A 123 25.96 14.43 14.35
N SER A 124 24.80 13.76 14.32
CA SER A 124 24.67 12.44 13.71
C SER A 124 24.80 12.51 12.21
N ARG A 125 25.74 11.74 11.64
CA ARG A 125 25.99 11.66 10.20
C ARG A 125 25.44 10.34 9.65
N TYR A 126 24.23 10.37 9.12
CA TYR A 126 23.59 9.21 8.51
C TYR A 126 22.97 9.59 7.17
N VAL A 127 22.94 8.65 6.22
CA VAL A 127 22.31 8.85 4.91
C VAL A 127 20.79 9.02 5.08
N SER A 128 20.15 8.20 5.94
CA SER A 128 18.72 8.31 6.23
C SER A 128 18.48 8.57 7.72
N ARG A 129 18.07 9.80 8.05
CA ARG A 129 17.68 10.17 9.42
C ARG A 129 16.46 9.38 9.89
N LYS A 130 15.52 9.11 9.02
CA LYS A 130 14.32 8.32 9.33
C LYS A 130 14.67 6.89 9.75
N LYS A 131 15.58 6.21 9.04
CA LYS A 131 16.05 4.87 9.43
C LYS A 131 16.80 4.90 10.76
N LEU A 132 17.57 5.96 11.02
CA LEU A 132 18.19 6.17 12.32
C LEU A 132 17.13 6.35 13.41
N ALA A 133 16.14 7.24 13.17
CA ALA A 133 15.05 7.49 14.11
C ALA A 133 14.31 6.18 14.44
N MET A 134 13.91 5.42 13.42
CA MET A 134 13.27 4.12 13.62
C MET A 134 14.15 3.15 14.43
N THR A 135 15.46 3.09 14.12
CA THR A 135 16.40 2.24 14.87
C THR A 135 16.51 2.66 16.34
N LEU A 136 16.57 3.95 16.64
CA LEU A 136 16.58 4.46 18.01
C LEU A 136 15.26 4.14 18.73
N GLY A 137 14.13 4.30 18.05
CA GLY A 137 12.83 3.92 18.59
C GLY A 137 12.75 2.43 18.94
N VAL A 138 13.22 1.56 18.03
CA VAL A 138 13.28 0.11 18.29
C VAL A 138 14.17 -0.22 19.50
N LYS A 139 15.33 0.42 19.60
CA LYS A 139 16.23 0.22 20.76
C LYS A 139 15.62 0.68 22.06
N ALA A 140 14.89 1.81 22.06
CA ALA A 140 14.23 2.38 23.24
C ALA A 140 13.00 1.56 23.69
N ALA A 141 12.41 0.79 22.79
CA ALA A 141 11.21 -0.01 23.10
C ALA A 141 11.49 -1.05 24.19
N LYS A 142 10.51 -1.22 25.10
CA LYS A 142 10.57 -2.19 26.20
C LYS A 142 9.85 -3.51 25.87
N THR A 143 9.07 -3.53 24.78
CA THR A 143 8.22 -4.66 24.39
C THR A 143 8.81 -5.40 23.21
N GLU A 144 8.40 -6.64 23.03
CA GLU A 144 8.84 -7.47 21.90
C GLU A 144 8.17 -7.07 20.60
N TRP A 145 6.88 -6.75 20.63
CA TRP A 145 6.15 -6.33 19.44
C TRP A 145 6.14 -4.82 19.28
N LEU A 146 6.54 -4.37 18.11
CA LEU A 146 6.71 -2.96 17.76
C LEU A 146 5.79 -2.63 16.59
N LEU A 147 4.94 -1.62 16.77
CA LEU A 147 4.10 -1.07 15.72
C LEU A 147 4.76 0.19 15.15
N LEU A 148 5.03 0.20 13.85
CA LEU A 148 5.66 1.30 13.13
C LEU A 148 4.59 2.05 12.33
N THR A 149 4.45 3.35 12.58
CA THR A 149 3.50 4.23 11.88
C THR A 149 4.07 5.65 11.71
N GLU A 150 3.29 6.54 11.13
CA GLU A 150 3.70 7.91 10.78
C GLU A 150 2.85 8.96 11.50
N PRO A 151 3.38 10.16 11.76
CA PRO A 151 2.59 11.26 12.33
C PRO A 151 1.40 11.69 11.44
N THR A 152 1.51 11.50 10.12
CA THR A 152 0.43 11.80 9.15
C THR A 152 -0.66 10.74 9.09
N VAL A 153 -0.58 9.73 9.95
CA VAL A 153 -1.47 8.56 9.96
C VAL A 153 -2.23 8.52 11.27
N ARG A 154 -3.53 8.27 11.21
CA ARG A 154 -4.38 8.03 12.37
C ARG A 154 -5.07 6.68 12.26
N PRO A 155 -5.32 5.97 13.37
CA PRO A 155 -6.17 4.79 13.40
C PRO A 155 -7.59 5.08 12.91
N ALA A 156 -8.22 4.12 12.26
CA ALA A 156 -9.62 4.21 11.86
C ALA A 156 -10.58 3.92 13.04
N SER A 157 -10.10 3.21 14.07
CA SER A 157 -10.89 2.83 15.25
C SER A 157 -10.07 2.95 16.54
N ASP A 158 -10.76 2.94 17.67
CA ASP A 158 -10.16 2.92 19.02
C ASP A 158 -9.69 1.52 19.46
N THR A 159 -9.96 0.49 18.64
CA THR A 159 -9.52 -0.91 18.83
C THR A 159 -8.42 -1.32 17.84
N TRP A 160 -7.82 -0.37 17.14
CA TRP A 160 -6.78 -0.63 16.14
C TRP A 160 -5.59 -1.42 16.70
N LEU A 161 -5.06 -1.02 17.87
CA LEU A 161 -3.97 -1.73 18.52
C LEU A 161 -4.35 -3.17 18.86
N GLN A 162 -5.55 -3.37 19.39
CA GLN A 162 -6.05 -4.69 19.74
C GLN A 162 -6.14 -5.58 18.51
N THR A 163 -6.77 -5.09 17.45
CA THR A 163 -6.96 -5.86 16.22
C THR A 163 -5.64 -6.22 15.54
N MET A 164 -4.68 -5.29 15.54
CA MET A 164 -3.34 -5.57 15.05
C MET A 164 -2.61 -6.60 15.93
N ALA A 165 -2.73 -6.49 17.26
CA ALA A 165 -2.05 -7.36 18.22
C ALA A 165 -2.57 -8.81 18.22
N GLU A 166 -3.80 -9.06 17.81
CA GLU A 166 -4.36 -10.40 17.63
C GLU A 166 -3.55 -11.26 16.65
N ASN A 167 -2.74 -10.64 15.79
CA ASN A 167 -1.81 -11.30 14.88
C ASN A 167 -0.41 -11.53 15.50
N CYS A 168 -0.17 -11.07 16.74
CA CYS A 168 1.12 -11.21 17.43
C CYS A 168 1.28 -12.61 18.04
N THR A 169 1.34 -13.62 17.20
CA THR A 169 1.53 -15.03 17.61
C THR A 169 2.99 -15.46 17.46
N ASP A 170 3.36 -16.61 18.04
CA ASP A 170 4.71 -17.15 17.88
C ASP A 170 5.04 -17.55 16.43
N ASP A 171 4.01 -17.84 15.63
CA ASP A 171 4.15 -18.20 14.23
C ASP A 171 4.47 -16.98 13.33
N ASN A 172 4.23 -15.76 13.82
CA ASN A 172 4.41 -14.54 13.03
C ASN A 172 5.62 -13.74 13.49
N SER A 173 6.33 -13.13 12.53
CA SER A 173 7.39 -12.16 12.77
C SER A 173 7.05 -10.77 12.26
N LEU A 174 6.11 -10.71 11.34
CA LEU A 174 5.67 -9.49 10.66
C LEU A 174 4.15 -9.48 10.55
N VAL A 175 3.53 -8.37 10.89
CA VAL A 175 2.11 -8.08 10.60
C VAL A 175 2.04 -6.89 9.66
N VAL A 176 1.32 -7.03 8.55
CA VAL A 176 1.12 -5.98 7.56
C VAL A 176 -0.35 -5.57 7.57
N GLY A 177 -0.63 -4.33 7.97
CA GLY A 177 -1.97 -3.77 8.00
C GLY A 177 -2.29 -2.94 6.76
N TYR A 178 -3.58 -2.75 6.51
CA TYR A 178 -4.10 -1.88 5.45
C TYR A 178 -4.17 -0.41 5.90
N GLY A 179 -4.09 0.51 4.95
CA GLY A 179 -4.32 1.93 5.18
C GLY A 179 -4.84 2.63 3.94
N ALA A 180 -5.85 3.47 4.14
CA ALA A 180 -6.48 4.29 3.13
C ALA A 180 -6.00 5.74 3.19
N PHE A 181 -6.22 6.52 2.14
CA PHE A 181 -6.15 7.98 2.23
C PHE A 181 -7.45 8.54 2.78
N ASN A 182 -7.37 9.71 3.43
CA ASN A 182 -8.56 10.47 3.80
C ASN A 182 -9.34 10.93 2.55
N ASN A 183 -10.57 11.42 2.75
CA ASN A 183 -11.48 11.80 1.66
C ASN A 183 -11.02 13.03 0.85
N GLU A 184 -10.01 13.76 1.29
CA GLU A 184 -9.44 14.89 0.58
C GLU A 184 -8.55 14.45 -0.59
N ALA A 185 -8.08 13.21 -0.56
CA ALA A 185 -7.30 12.66 -1.66
C ALA A 185 -8.15 12.51 -2.93
N SER A 186 -7.57 12.88 -4.08
CA SER A 186 -8.26 12.74 -5.36
C SER A 186 -8.67 11.27 -5.60
N VAL A 187 -9.81 11.10 -6.27
CA VAL A 187 -10.39 9.78 -6.59
C VAL A 187 -9.38 8.85 -7.28
N PHE A 188 -8.52 9.41 -8.15
CA PHE A 188 -7.47 8.62 -8.81
C PHE A 188 -6.39 8.13 -7.83
N LYS A 189 -5.94 8.96 -6.87
CA LYS A 189 -4.92 8.56 -5.88
C LYS A 189 -5.45 7.44 -4.99
N ARG A 190 -6.71 7.55 -4.56
CA ARG A 190 -7.40 6.52 -3.77
C ARG A 190 -7.53 5.22 -4.55
N PHE A 191 -7.95 5.28 -5.82
CA PHE A 191 -8.00 4.13 -6.71
C PHE A 191 -6.61 3.48 -6.89
N GLU A 192 -5.60 4.28 -7.23
CA GLU A 192 -4.24 3.78 -7.50
C GLU A 192 -3.63 3.10 -6.27
N ARG A 193 -3.85 3.67 -5.07
CA ARG A 193 -3.41 3.08 -3.81
C ARG A 193 -4.03 1.71 -3.59
N LEU A 194 -5.37 1.62 -3.62
CA LEU A 194 -6.05 0.37 -3.37
C LEU A 194 -5.78 -0.68 -4.46
N ASN A 195 -5.71 -0.26 -5.73
CA ASN A 195 -5.32 -1.14 -6.83
C ASN A 195 -3.91 -1.75 -6.63
N ALA A 196 -2.94 -0.94 -6.19
CA ALA A 196 -1.60 -1.43 -5.84
C ALA A 196 -1.64 -2.36 -4.61
N SER A 197 -2.44 -2.01 -3.60
CA SER A 197 -2.61 -2.81 -2.38
C SER A 197 -3.12 -4.22 -2.66
N TYR A 198 -3.98 -4.42 -3.66
CA TYR A 198 -4.46 -5.75 -4.03
C TYR A 198 -3.34 -6.71 -4.48
N TYR A 199 -2.32 -6.20 -5.16
CA TYR A 199 -1.15 -7.02 -5.50
C TYR A 199 -0.33 -7.36 -4.26
N LEU A 200 -0.15 -6.40 -3.34
CA LEU A 200 0.61 -6.58 -2.10
C LEU A 200 -0.12 -7.51 -1.13
N MET A 201 -1.42 -7.32 -0.92
CA MET A 201 -2.26 -8.19 -0.07
C MET A 201 -2.29 -9.63 -0.56
N ARG A 202 -2.38 -9.85 -1.87
CA ARG A 202 -2.30 -11.19 -2.45
C ARG A 202 -1.01 -11.92 -2.07
N ASP A 203 0.10 -11.21 -2.08
CA ASP A 203 1.41 -11.80 -1.79
C ASP A 203 1.62 -11.95 -0.28
N ALA A 204 1.21 -10.98 0.53
CA ALA A 204 1.24 -11.06 1.98
C ALA A 204 0.37 -12.21 2.51
N ALA A 205 -0.82 -12.41 1.94
CA ALA A 205 -1.70 -13.54 2.26
C ALA A 205 -1.09 -14.93 1.98
N LYS A 206 0.01 -14.97 1.23
CA LYS A 206 0.79 -16.21 0.96
C LYS A 206 2.07 -16.29 1.80
N GLY A 207 2.24 -15.40 2.76
CA GLY A 207 3.43 -15.32 3.59
C GLY A 207 4.65 -14.68 2.91
N ASN A 208 4.48 -14.04 1.74
CA ASN A 208 5.58 -13.44 0.96
C ASN A 208 5.30 -11.96 0.69
N ALA A 209 5.17 -11.16 1.74
CA ALA A 209 4.97 -9.73 1.60
C ALA A 209 6.20 -9.09 0.91
N TYR A 210 5.95 -8.36 -0.17
CA TYR A 210 7.01 -7.79 -0.98
C TYR A 210 7.31 -6.33 -0.62
N ALA A 211 6.31 -5.58 -0.16
CA ALA A 211 6.42 -4.18 0.28
C ALA A 211 5.28 -3.85 1.24
N ALA A 212 5.40 -2.75 1.95
CA ALA A 212 4.35 -2.26 2.83
C ALA A 212 3.11 -1.81 2.04
N ILE A 213 1.93 -2.09 2.59
CA ILE A 213 0.66 -1.59 2.06
C ILE A 213 0.44 -0.15 2.52
N ALA A 214 0.79 0.10 3.78
CA ALA A 214 0.68 1.38 4.47
C ALA A 214 1.76 1.47 5.56
N PRO A 215 1.99 2.64 6.18
CA PRO A 215 2.72 2.77 7.44
C PRO A 215 1.89 2.20 8.61
N ASN A 216 1.62 0.92 8.56
CA ASN A 216 0.82 0.14 9.49
C ASN A 216 1.40 -1.28 9.54
N ILE A 217 2.58 -1.41 10.15
CA ILE A 217 3.27 -2.69 10.24
C ILE A 217 3.71 -2.99 11.67
N MET A 218 3.69 -4.26 12.04
CA MET A 218 4.29 -4.71 13.31
C MET A 218 5.43 -5.67 13.03
N ILE A 219 6.49 -5.55 13.82
CA ILE A 219 7.69 -6.39 13.74
C ILE A 219 8.12 -6.82 15.15
N ARG A 220 8.86 -7.92 15.25
CA ARG A 220 9.51 -8.32 16.49
C ARG A 220 10.81 -7.54 16.71
N LYS A 221 11.01 -7.02 17.93
CA LYS A 221 12.23 -6.33 18.33
C LYS A 221 13.44 -7.24 18.23
N SER A 222 13.33 -8.47 18.74
CA SER A 222 14.40 -9.47 18.69
C SER A 222 14.90 -9.69 17.25
N GLU A 223 13.99 -9.94 16.31
CA GLU A 223 14.36 -10.14 14.90
C GLU A 223 14.98 -8.90 14.26
N PHE A 224 14.47 -7.70 14.58
CA PHE A 224 15.07 -6.46 14.09
C PHE A 224 16.52 -6.32 14.56
N MET A 225 16.79 -6.67 15.83
CA MET A 225 18.14 -6.58 16.41
C MET A 225 19.06 -7.67 15.87
N GLU A 226 18.61 -8.91 15.77
CA GLU A 226 19.39 -10.04 15.26
C GLU A 226 19.80 -9.87 13.81
N GLN A 227 18.93 -9.30 12.99
CA GLN A 227 19.16 -9.06 11.57
C GLN A 227 19.79 -7.70 11.27
N ASP A 228 20.35 -6.99 12.27
CA ASP A 228 20.97 -5.66 12.12
C ASP A 228 20.05 -4.62 11.45
N GLY A 229 18.75 -4.62 11.73
CA GLY A 229 17.79 -3.61 11.31
C GLY A 229 17.82 -3.31 9.81
N PHE A 230 18.23 -2.10 9.44
CA PHE A 230 18.29 -1.63 8.05
C PHE A 230 19.57 -2.03 7.29
N ARG A 231 20.38 -2.94 7.81
CA ARG A 231 21.56 -3.44 7.08
C ARG A 231 21.15 -3.99 5.72
N GLY A 232 21.84 -3.55 4.66
CA GLY A 232 21.53 -3.83 3.26
C GLY A 232 20.75 -2.71 2.55
N ASN A 233 20.24 -1.69 3.31
CA ASN A 233 19.51 -0.57 2.73
C ASN A 233 19.96 0.80 3.31
N LEU A 234 21.11 0.86 3.94
CA LEU A 234 21.62 2.09 4.59
C LEU A 234 22.06 3.16 3.60
N ASN A 235 22.34 2.79 2.35
CA ASN A 235 22.75 3.70 1.28
C ASN A 235 21.58 4.49 0.65
N LEU A 236 20.34 4.13 0.94
CA LEU A 236 19.15 4.82 0.44
C LEU A 236 18.57 5.73 1.52
N ILE A 237 18.09 6.90 1.12
CA ILE A 237 17.45 7.85 2.03
C ILE A 237 16.06 7.35 2.45
N HIS A 238 15.30 6.76 1.53
CA HIS A 238 13.90 6.37 1.71
C HIS A 238 13.66 4.86 1.52
N GLY A 239 12.40 4.43 1.68
CA GLY A 239 11.94 3.06 1.46
C GLY A 239 12.01 2.19 2.71
N GLU A 240 11.91 2.79 3.89
CA GLU A 240 12.06 2.16 5.20
C GLU A 240 11.07 1.02 5.39
N TYR A 241 9.77 1.32 5.24
CA TYR A 241 8.69 0.34 5.44
C TYR A 241 8.75 -0.79 4.44
N ASP A 242 8.93 -0.46 3.16
CA ASP A 242 9.03 -1.46 2.09
C ASP A 242 10.20 -2.42 2.33
N PHE A 243 11.34 -1.88 2.75
CA PHE A 243 12.52 -2.68 3.05
C PHE A 243 12.32 -3.58 4.25
N LEU A 244 11.73 -3.07 5.34
CA LEU A 244 11.45 -3.89 6.53
C LEU A 244 10.49 -5.03 6.18
N VAL A 245 9.38 -4.72 5.50
CA VAL A 245 8.41 -5.74 5.07
C VAL A 245 9.09 -6.79 4.19
N ASN A 246 9.87 -6.37 3.20
CA ASN A 246 10.56 -7.27 2.30
C ASN A 246 11.54 -8.19 3.02
N LYS A 247 12.39 -7.61 3.88
CA LYS A 247 13.42 -8.33 4.63
C LYS A 247 12.83 -9.34 5.62
N TYR A 248 11.84 -8.91 6.42
CA TYR A 248 11.27 -9.76 7.47
C TYR A 248 10.21 -10.75 6.95
N SER A 249 9.79 -10.61 5.69
CA SER A 249 8.90 -11.59 5.05
C SER A 249 9.64 -12.82 4.48
N GLU A 250 10.95 -12.81 4.38
CA GLU A 250 11.73 -13.90 3.77
C GLU A 250 11.53 -15.26 4.47
N GLN A 251 11.18 -15.25 5.75
CA GLN A 251 10.93 -16.45 6.52
C GLN A 251 9.49 -17.00 6.38
N GLY A 252 8.63 -16.33 5.60
CA GLY A 252 7.23 -16.75 5.39
C GLY A 252 6.30 -16.58 6.60
N ARG A 253 6.76 -15.95 7.69
CA ARG A 253 6.00 -15.72 8.93
C ARG A 253 5.32 -14.36 8.93
N VAL A 254 4.44 -14.15 7.95
CA VAL A 254 3.73 -12.88 7.72
C VAL A 254 2.25 -13.05 7.97
N ALA A 255 1.69 -12.21 8.83
CA ALA A 255 0.26 -12.01 8.95
C ALA A 255 -0.17 -10.78 8.15
N LEU A 256 -1.31 -10.88 7.47
CA LEU A 256 -1.98 -9.78 6.80
C LEU A 256 -3.24 -9.43 7.57
N GLU A 257 -3.35 -8.17 8.01
CA GLU A 257 -4.54 -7.67 8.69
C GLU A 257 -5.32 -6.71 7.78
N THR A 258 -6.59 -7.02 7.54
CA THR A 258 -7.47 -6.24 6.64
C THR A 258 -8.80 -5.85 7.26
N ARG A 259 -9.07 -6.26 8.51
CA ARG A 259 -10.30 -5.88 9.23
C ARG A 259 -10.40 -4.36 9.38
N ASP A 260 -11.60 -3.84 9.31
CA ASP A 260 -11.88 -2.40 9.28
C ASP A 260 -11.35 -1.68 10.52
N GLU A 261 -11.39 -2.35 11.66
CA GLU A 261 -10.89 -1.85 12.95
C GLU A 261 -9.36 -1.63 12.93
N ALA A 262 -8.63 -2.39 12.12
CA ALA A 262 -7.18 -2.31 12.00
C ALA A 262 -6.69 -1.34 10.92
N TRP A 263 -7.59 -0.64 10.23
CA TRP A 263 -7.17 0.30 9.18
C TRP A 263 -6.54 1.55 9.77
N THR A 264 -5.68 2.13 8.95
CA THR A 264 -5.16 3.47 9.19
C THR A 264 -5.62 4.42 8.09
N ILE A 265 -5.81 5.68 8.45
CA ILE A 265 -6.17 6.76 7.53
C ILE A 265 -4.98 7.71 7.43
N GLU A 266 -4.42 7.81 6.25
CA GLU A 266 -3.31 8.70 5.93
C GLU A 266 -3.82 10.01 5.33
N ASP A 267 -3.21 11.12 5.68
CA ASP A 267 -3.54 12.43 5.11
C ASP A 267 -3.29 12.44 3.60
N ALA A 268 -4.15 13.16 2.88
CA ALA A 268 -4.04 13.29 1.44
C ALA A 268 -2.70 13.92 1.03
N PRO A 269 -1.83 13.22 0.28
CA PRO A 269 -0.58 13.80 -0.16
C PRO A 269 -0.84 14.91 -1.18
N SER A 270 -0.05 15.98 -1.13
CA SER A 270 -0.04 16.99 -2.19
C SER A 270 0.32 16.36 -3.55
N GLN A 271 0.09 17.06 -4.65
CA GLN A 271 0.44 16.52 -5.98
C GLN A 271 1.97 16.40 -6.18
N SER A 272 2.74 17.28 -5.56
CA SER A 272 4.21 17.21 -5.54
C SER A 272 4.71 16.03 -4.73
N THR A 273 4.20 15.86 -3.50
CA THR A 273 4.52 14.74 -2.61
C THR A 273 4.18 13.40 -3.25
N TRP A 274 2.98 13.29 -3.86
CA TRP A 274 2.58 12.09 -4.57
C TRP A 274 3.55 11.70 -5.69
N LYS A 275 3.94 12.68 -6.53
CA LYS A 275 4.91 12.45 -7.62
C LYS A 275 6.29 12.05 -7.07
N ALA A 276 6.75 12.75 -6.02
CA ALA A 276 8.03 12.44 -5.37
C ALA A 276 8.04 11.01 -4.83
N HIS A 277 7.00 10.57 -4.11
CA HIS A 277 6.88 9.20 -3.60
C HIS A 277 6.93 8.16 -4.72
N ARG A 278 6.29 8.42 -5.88
CA ARG A 278 6.33 7.48 -7.02
C ARG A 278 7.70 7.39 -7.68
N ILE A 279 8.42 8.50 -7.75
CA ILE A 279 9.81 8.54 -8.27
C ILE A 279 10.75 7.83 -7.28
N ILE A 280 10.62 8.10 -5.98
CA ILE A 280 11.37 7.44 -4.92
C ILE A 280 11.13 5.93 -4.96
N TYR A 281 9.87 5.49 -5.06
CA TYR A 281 9.52 4.08 -5.17
C TYR A 281 10.15 3.42 -6.41
N ALA A 282 10.28 4.13 -7.52
CA ALA A 282 10.97 3.60 -8.71
C ALA A 282 12.44 3.29 -8.45
N GLU A 283 13.11 3.98 -7.51
CA GLU A 283 14.47 3.65 -7.06
C GLU A 283 14.46 2.53 -6.02
N THR A 284 13.72 2.70 -4.94
CA THR A 284 13.75 1.78 -3.78
C THR A 284 13.35 0.36 -4.12
N ARG A 285 12.35 0.18 -5.01
CA ARG A 285 11.91 -1.14 -5.45
C ARG A 285 12.96 -2.00 -6.16
N LYS A 286 14.06 -1.41 -6.64
CA LYS A 286 15.18 -2.16 -7.25
C LYS A 286 15.92 -3.04 -6.23
N TRP A 287 15.83 -2.64 -4.97
CA TRP A 287 16.50 -3.26 -3.83
C TRP A 287 15.60 -4.26 -3.08
N LEU A 288 14.37 -4.45 -3.55
CA LEU A 288 13.42 -5.38 -2.95
C LEU A 288 13.42 -6.71 -3.71
N ALA A 289 13.46 -7.81 -2.96
CA ALA A 289 13.28 -9.14 -3.52
C ALA A 289 11.82 -9.33 -3.95
N ARG A 290 11.60 -9.62 -5.23
CA ARG A 290 10.26 -9.85 -5.79
C ARG A 290 10.14 -11.26 -6.31
N SER A 291 9.13 -12.00 -5.82
CA SER A 291 8.85 -13.35 -6.29
C SER A 291 8.54 -13.38 -7.79
N PHE A 292 8.86 -14.50 -8.44
CA PHE A 292 8.47 -14.72 -9.84
C PHE A 292 6.96 -14.60 -10.01
N SER A 293 6.17 -15.15 -9.10
CA SER A 293 4.71 -15.11 -9.11
C SER A 293 4.18 -13.67 -9.10
N HIS A 294 4.76 -12.78 -8.26
CA HIS A 294 4.39 -11.36 -8.24
C HIS A 294 4.60 -10.69 -9.61
N ARG A 295 5.80 -10.85 -10.18
CA ARG A 295 6.14 -10.24 -11.48
C ARG A 295 5.29 -10.80 -12.61
N PHE A 296 5.11 -12.11 -12.64
CA PHE A 296 4.32 -12.78 -13.67
C PHE A 296 2.88 -12.28 -13.69
N TRP A 297 2.19 -12.31 -12.53
CA TRP A 297 0.78 -11.95 -12.48
C TRP A 297 0.52 -10.46 -12.65
N PHE A 298 1.43 -9.60 -12.17
CA PHE A 298 1.33 -8.17 -12.43
C PHE A 298 1.46 -7.86 -13.93
N ASN A 299 2.46 -8.44 -14.59
CA ASN A 299 2.67 -8.23 -16.01
C ASN A 299 1.53 -8.85 -16.84
N MET A 300 1.07 -10.04 -16.50
CA MET A 300 -0.05 -10.70 -17.17
C MET A 300 -1.34 -9.89 -17.11
N ASP A 301 -1.66 -9.30 -15.95
CA ASP A 301 -2.82 -8.43 -15.83
C ASP A 301 -2.70 -7.21 -16.76
N GLN A 302 -1.58 -6.51 -16.72
CA GLN A 302 -1.36 -5.31 -17.53
C GLN A 302 -1.35 -5.63 -19.04
N VAL A 303 -0.68 -6.71 -19.43
CA VAL A 303 -0.63 -7.17 -20.83
C VAL A 303 -2.02 -7.58 -21.33
N ALA A 304 -2.73 -8.39 -20.55
CA ALA A 304 -4.07 -8.86 -20.92
C ALA A 304 -5.07 -7.71 -21.07
N LEU A 305 -5.05 -6.75 -20.14
CA LEU A 305 -5.89 -5.55 -20.20
C LEU A 305 -5.63 -4.74 -21.47
N HIS A 306 -4.34 -4.42 -21.75
CA HIS A 306 -3.98 -3.56 -22.88
C HIS A 306 -4.14 -4.28 -24.23
N ILE A 307 -3.83 -5.56 -24.34
CA ILE A 307 -4.07 -6.35 -25.55
C ILE A 307 -5.57 -6.39 -25.85
N SER A 308 -6.41 -6.70 -24.86
CA SER A 308 -7.87 -6.71 -25.04
C SER A 308 -8.39 -5.36 -25.52
N PHE A 309 -7.96 -4.27 -24.87
CA PHE A 309 -8.34 -2.91 -25.23
C PHE A 309 -7.91 -2.55 -26.66
N LEU A 310 -6.66 -2.80 -27.02
CA LEU A 310 -6.12 -2.50 -28.35
C LEU A 310 -6.78 -3.35 -29.44
N MET A 311 -6.97 -4.65 -29.21
CA MET A 311 -7.63 -5.53 -30.17
C MET A 311 -9.06 -5.10 -30.48
N THR A 312 -9.82 -4.67 -29.45
CA THR A 312 -11.19 -4.17 -29.70
C THR A 312 -11.20 -2.88 -30.51
N ILE A 313 -10.26 -1.94 -30.25
CA ILE A 313 -10.13 -0.73 -31.05
C ILE A 313 -9.73 -1.05 -32.51
N VAL A 314 -8.73 -1.91 -32.71
CA VAL A 314 -8.29 -2.33 -34.05
C VAL A 314 -9.43 -3.00 -34.77
N GLY A 315 -10.20 -3.87 -34.11
CA GLY A 315 -11.36 -4.53 -34.70
C GLY A 315 -12.47 -3.55 -35.11
N MET A 316 -12.74 -2.50 -34.26
CA MET A 316 -13.70 -1.45 -34.62
C MET A 316 -13.24 -0.66 -35.85
N VAL A 317 -11.97 -0.24 -35.89
CA VAL A 317 -11.41 0.52 -37.01
C VAL A 317 -11.42 -0.32 -38.29
N TRP A 318 -10.96 -1.57 -38.24
CA TRP A 318 -10.92 -2.48 -39.37
C TRP A 318 -12.30 -2.79 -39.90
N GLY A 319 -13.24 -3.15 -39.01
CA GLY A 319 -14.64 -3.39 -39.37
C GLY A 319 -15.33 -2.17 -40.00
N GLY A 320 -15.01 -0.96 -39.50
CA GLY A 320 -15.49 0.29 -40.13
C GLY A 320 -14.90 0.56 -41.49
N VAL A 321 -13.56 0.44 -41.66
CA VAL A 321 -12.87 0.69 -42.94
C VAL A 321 -13.28 -0.34 -44.02
N THR A 322 -13.44 -1.62 -43.65
CA THR A 322 -13.84 -2.69 -44.57
C THR A 322 -15.34 -2.83 -44.71
N THR A 323 -16.12 -1.97 -44.10
CA THR A 323 -17.60 -2.06 -44.05
C THR A 323 -18.14 -3.41 -43.53
N ASN A 324 -17.32 -4.13 -42.75
CA ASN A 324 -17.69 -5.41 -42.17
C ASN A 324 -18.47 -5.17 -40.88
N ILE A 325 -19.80 -5.07 -41.00
CA ILE A 325 -20.73 -4.72 -39.89
C ILE A 325 -20.67 -5.77 -38.78
N ILE A 326 -20.47 -7.06 -39.10
CA ILE A 326 -20.41 -8.13 -38.08
C ILE A 326 -19.17 -7.96 -37.22
N LEU A 327 -17.98 -7.76 -37.82
CA LEU A 327 -16.75 -7.55 -37.10
C LEU A 327 -16.80 -6.26 -36.25
N LEU A 328 -17.38 -5.20 -36.83
CA LEU A 328 -17.59 -3.94 -36.08
C LEU A 328 -18.48 -4.16 -34.85
N ALA A 329 -19.63 -4.80 -35.04
CA ALA A 329 -20.56 -5.09 -33.94
C ALA A 329 -19.93 -6.01 -32.87
N ALA A 330 -19.21 -7.06 -33.30
CA ALA A 330 -18.50 -7.95 -32.37
C ALA A 330 -17.40 -7.22 -31.58
N SER A 331 -16.68 -6.31 -32.23
CA SER A 331 -15.63 -5.51 -31.55
C SER A 331 -16.22 -4.55 -30.52
N VAL A 332 -17.34 -3.89 -30.84
CA VAL A 332 -18.07 -3.03 -29.89
C VAL A 332 -18.61 -3.88 -28.72
N LEU A 333 -19.18 -5.04 -29.01
CA LEU A 333 -19.67 -5.95 -27.97
C LEU A 333 -18.55 -6.44 -27.07
N ALA A 334 -17.40 -6.85 -27.64
CA ALA A 334 -16.22 -7.26 -26.90
C ALA A 334 -15.70 -6.14 -25.98
N PHE A 335 -15.65 -4.89 -26.47
CA PHE A 335 -15.29 -3.73 -25.67
C PHE A 335 -16.26 -3.54 -24.50
N ILE A 336 -17.57 -3.58 -24.74
CA ILE A 336 -18.61 -3.44 -23.71
C ILE A 336 -18.48 -4.56 -22.65
N VAL A 337 -18.33 -5.80 -23.09
CA VAL A 337 -18.16 -6.96 -22.20
C VAL A 337 -16.90 -6.79 -21.32
N GLY A 338 -15.77 -6.46 -21.90
CA GLY A 338 -14.52 -6.21 -21.16
C GLY A 338 -14.65 -5.05 -20.17
N TYR A 339 -15.24 -3.94 -20.62
CA TYR A 339 -15.52 -2.76 -19.77
C TYR A 339 -16.40 -3.12 -18.57
N VAL A 340 -17.53 -3.79 -18.81
CA VAL A 340 -18.49 -4.14 -17.76
C VAL A 340 -17.88 -5.13 -16.78
N LEU A 341 -17.29 -6.23 -17.25
CA LEU A 341 -16.72 -7.25 -16.36
C LEU A 341 -15.60 -6.67 -15.48
N ARG A 342 -14.65 -5.93 -16.06
CA ARG A 342 -13.58 -5.30 -15.27
C ARG A 342 -14.10 -4.23 -14.32
N THR A 343 -15.11 -3.46 -14.71
CA THR A 343 -15.76 -2.48 -13.83
C THR A 343 -16.44 -3.17 -12.66
N VAL A 344 -17.18 -4.27 -12.91
CA VAL A 344 -17.84 -5.05 -11.83
C VAL A 344 -16.80 -5.61 -10.85
N PHE A 345 -15.73 -6.25 -11.33
CA PHE A 345 -14.69 -6.79 -10.45
C PHE A 345 -13.97 -5.69 -9.65
N ALA A 346 -13.66 -4.57 -10.31
CA ALA A 346 -13.07 -3.42 -9.62
C ALA A 346 -14.03 -2.83 -8.58
N ARG A 347 -15.33 -2.71 -8.92
CA ARG A 347 -16.34 -2.19 -7.97
C ARG A 347 -16.45 -3.07 -6.73
N MET A 348 -16.50 -4.39 -6.91
CA MET A 348 -16.50 -5.33 -5.78
C MET A 348 -15.28 -5.15 -4.88
N ALA A 349 -14.12 -4.96 -5.48
CA ALA A 349 -12.87 -4.72 -4.77
C ALA A 349 -12.85 -3.39 -4.03
N MET A 350 -13.26 -2.30 -4.70
CA MET A 350 -13.30 -0.97 -4.08
C MET A 350 -14.32 -0.93 -2.93
N SER A 351 -15.50 -1.54 -3.11
CA SER A 351 -16.54 -1.61 -2.05
C SER A 351 -16.11 -2.43 -0.84
N ALA A 352 -15.26 -3.44 -1.00
CA ALA A 352 -14.74 -4.23 0.13
C ALA A 352 -13.82 -3.42 1.07
N PHE A 353 -13.33 -2.27 0.61
CA PHE A 353 -12.48 -1.35 1.37
C PHE A 353 -13.09 0.05 1.47
N ASP A 354 -14.42 0.16 1.37
CA ASP A 354 -15.19 1.41 1.50
C ASP A 354 -14.68 2.57 0.63
N GLU A 355 -14.13 2.24 -0.56
CA GLU A 355 -13.65 3.24 -1.51
C GLU A 355 -14.76 3.62 -2.53
N PRO A 356 -15.43 4.79 -2.36
CA PRO A 356 -16.53 5.23 -3.22
C PRO A 356 -16.02 5.81 -4.54
N ILE A 357 -15.50 4.97 -5.43
CA ILE A 357 -15.01 5.38 -6.75
C ILE A 357 -16.15 5.30 -7.78
N PRO A 358 -16.40 6.34 -8.59
CA PRO A 358 -17.43 6.32 -9.61
C PRO A 358 -17.21 5.18 -10.63
N LEU A 359 -18.26 4.43 -10.93
CA LEU A 359 -18.21 3.23 -11.78
C LEU A 359 -17.57 3.49 -13.15
N LEU A 360 -17.95 4.61 -13.79
CA LEU A 360 -17.44 4.98 -15.12
C LEU A 360 -15.93 5.26 -15.15
N LEU A 361 -15.31 5.56 -14.00
CA LEU A 361 -13.89 5.84 -13.92
C LEU A 361 -13.04 4.59 -13.66
N LEU A 362 -13.63 3.49 -13.19
CA LEU A 362 -12.88 2.30 -12.78
C LEU A 362 -12.08 1.67 -13.93
N TYR A 363 -12.67 1.50 -15.11
CA TYR A 363 -11.98 0.95 -16.27
C TYR A 363 -10.94 1.91 -16.87
N PRO A 364 -11.24 3.20 -17.13
CA PRO A 364 -10.26 4.18 -17.54
C PRO A 364 -9.07 4.32 -16.57
N PHE A 365 -9.33 4.24 -15.26
CA PHE A 365 -8.26 4.29 -14.27
C PHE A 365 -7.34 3.09 -14.35
N GLN A 366 -7.86 1.87 -14.54
CA GLN A 366 -7.04 0.67 -14.72
C GLN A 366 -6.09 0.82 -15.93
N ILE A 367 -6.58 1.33 -17.04
CA ILE A 367 -5.75 1.59 -18.24
C ILE A 367 -4.71 2.67 -17.93
N SER A 368 -5.08 3.75 -17.25
CA SER A 368 -4.19 4.89 -17.02
C SER A 368 -3.03 4.63 -16.05
N VAL A 369 -3.15 3.65 -15.15
CA VAL A 369 -2.12 3.33 -14.13
C VAL A 369 -0.76 3.05 -14.77
N ILE A 370 -0.70 2.18 -15.81
CA ILE A 370 0.58 1.81 -16.42
C ILE A 370 1.22 2.99 -17.14
N TRP A 371 0.42 3.83 -17.81
CA TRP A 371 0.92 5.00 -18.52
C TRP A 371 1.47 6.06 -17.56
N LYS A 372 0.80 6.26 -16.41
CA LYS A 372 1.32 7.14 -15.35
C LYS A 372 2.59 6.59 -14.74
N ASN A 373 2.63 5.28 -14.47
CA ASN A 373 3.84 4.61 -13.96
C ASN A 373 5.00 4.71 -14.95
N LEU A 374 4.75 4.58 -16.25
CA LEU A 374 5.77 4.81 -17.29
C LEU A 374 6.28 6.25 -17.24
N GLY A 375 5.39 7.23 -17.09
CA GLY A 375 5.77 8.63 -16.91
C GLY A 375 6.64 8.88 -15.68
N TYR A 376 6.36 8.22 -14.55
CA TYR A 376 7.20 8.29 -13.35
C TYR A 376 8.56 7.62 -13.55
N LEU A 377 8.61 6.49 -14.25
CA LEU A 377 9.86 5.82 -14.60
C LEU A 377 10.76 6.66 -15.52
N LEU A 378 10.16 7.33 -16.50
CA LEU A 378 10.90 8.24 -17.36
C LEU A 378 11.48 9.42 -16.56
N ARG A 379 10.68 10.03 -15.68
CA ARG A 379 11.16 11.10 -14.79
C ARG A 379 12.26 10.62 -13.86
N HIS A 380 12.12 9.43 -13.28
CA HIS A 380 13.17 8.80 -12.46
C HIS A 380 14.47 8.59 -13.26
N LYS A 381 14.38 8.20 -14.53
CA LYS A 381 15.58 8.02 -15.40
C LYS A 381 16.36 9.34 -15.58
N PHE A 382 15.66 10.47 -15.59
CA PHE A 382 16.25 11.81 -15.75
C PHE A 382 16.48 12.55 -14.42
N SER A 383 16.13 11.94 -13.27
CA SER A 383 16.40 12.52 -11.96
C SER A 383 17.85 12.32 -11.55
N ASN A 384 18.36 13.20 -10.69
CA ASN A 384 19.70 13.07 -10.14
C ASN A 384 19.74 11.89 -9.15
N LYS A 385 20.63 10.94 -9.36
CA LYS A 385 20.78 9.76 -8.49
C LYS A 385 21.20 10.11 -7.06
N LEU A 386 21.90 11.22 -6.88
CA LEU A 386 22.29 11.71 -5.56
C LEU A 386 21.08 12.07 -4.69
N ASP A 387 19.93 12.43 -5.30
CA ASP A 387 18.70 12.74 -4.54
C ASP A 387 18.15 11.52 -3.76
N PHE A 388 18.60 10.31 -4.08
CA PHE A 388 18.17 9.07 -3.42
C PHE A 388 19.18 8.51 -2.43
N THR A 389 20.45 8.93 -2.51
CA THR A 389 21.58 8.33 -1.77
C THR A 389 22.33 9.29 -0.86
N THR A 390 22.07 10.60 -0.95
CA THR A 390 22.73 11.61 -0.12
C THR A 390 21.72 12.61 0.43
N HIS A 391 21.95 13.09 1.67
CA HIS A 391 21.25 14.26 2.17
C HIS A 391 21.74 15.50 1.37
N LYS A 392 20.81 16.23 0.78
CA LYS A 392 21.07 17.62 0.45
C LYS A 392 21.08 18.39 1.77
N GLN A 393 22.22 18.95 2.10
CA GLN A 393 22.35 19.96 3.16
C GLN A 393 21.64 21.24 2.72
#